data_e782b41894cbc4da09a5e512712b7da5
#
_entry.id   e782b41894cbc4da09a5e512712b7da5
#
_cell.length_a   1.000
_cell.length_b   1.000
_cell.length_c   1.000
_cell.angle_alpha   90.00
_cell.angle_beta   90.00
_cell.angle_gamma   90.00
#
_symmetry.space_group_name_H-M   'P 1'
#
loop_
_entity.id
_entity.type
_entity.pdbx_description
1 polymer ?
#
loop_
_entity_poly.entity_id
_entity_poly.type
_entity_poly.pdbx_seq_one_letter_code
_entity_poly.pdbx_strand_id
1 'polypeptide(L)'
;MIQFETIRWKNFLSTGNVFTEITLNKNSNTLIIGDNGTGKSTILDALTFGLFGRPFRSINKAQLINSINQGGTVVEIEFNIGSKKYIVKRGIKKNFFQIYLDGSLLNQDAAVRDYQEFLEKTVLKLNYKSFTQIVLLGSSTFIPFMQLKTSDRRAIIEDLLDIEIFSVMNQLLKSKVAVNKDNTGTVDISLGLARGEEKSTKHLIEKLRENKTSQIKKNKKDIKEHE
;
A
#
# COMPACT_ATOMS: atom_id res chain seq x y z
N MET A 1 11.88 20.35 -0.22
CA MET A 1 13.01 19.41 -0.11
C MET A 1 13.18 19.06 1.36
N ILE A 2 13.39 17.78 1.72
CA ILE A 2 13.65 17.36 3.10
C ILE A 2 15.13 17.57 3.40
N GLN A 3 15.45 18.21 4.51
CA GLN A 3 16.82 18.43 4.96
C GLN A 3 16.96 17.86 6.38
N PHE A 4 17.67 16.74 6.51
CA PHE A 4 17.99 16.17 7.81
C PHE A 4 19.04 17.01 8.51
N GLU A 5 18.78 17.37 9.78
CA GLU A 5 19.68 18.19 10.60
C GLU A 5 20.51 17.33 11.54
N THR A 6 19.81 16.61 12.44
CA THR A 6 20.49 15.78 13.44
C THR A 6 19.79 14.45 13.61
N ILE A 7 20.59 13.46 13.93
CA ILE A 7 20.12 12.16 14.41
C ILE A 7 20.82 11.84 15.70
N ARG A 8 20.06 11.42 16.72
CA ARG A 8 20.63 10.98 17.99
C ARG A 8 19.92 9.75 18.52
N TRP A 9 20.65 8.91 19.20
CA TRP A 9 20.10 7.68 19.78
C TRP A 9 20.84 7.27 21.03
N LYS A 10 20.20 6.47 21.87
CA LYS A 10 20.78 5.81 23.04
C LYS A 10 20.18 4.45 23.28
N ASN A 11 20.92 3.58 23.95
CA ASN A 11 20.53 2.20 24.21
C ASN A 11 20.05 1.44 22.97
N PHE A 12 20.63 1.79 21.83
CA PHE A 12 20.27 1.26 20.52
C PHE A 12 21.43 0.38 20.01
N LEU A 13 21.16 -0.91 19.78
CA LEU A 13 22.19 -1.90 19.43
C LEU A 13 23.35 -1.91 20.44
N SER A 14 24.57 -1.66 20.00
CA SER A 14 25.78 -1.66 20.85
C SER A 14 26.01 -0.33 21.58
N THR A 15 25.18 0.70 21.37
CA THR A 15 25.38 1.99 22.02
C THR A 15 24.79 2.03 23.44
N GLY A 16 25.49 2.70 24.35
CA GLY A 16 25.12 2.81 25.77
C GLY A 16 24.00 3.81 26.07
N ASN A 17 23.86 4.16 27.35
CA ASN A 17 22.77 5.04 27.83
C ASN A 17 23.05 6.55 27.63
N VAL A 18 24.17 6.91 27.01
CA VAL A 18 24.49 8.28 26.62
C VAL A 18 24.04 8.48 25.18
N PHE A 19 23.48 9.66 24.86
CA PHE A 19 23.11 9.95 23.48
C PHE A 19 24.34 10.03 22.59
N THR A 20 24.35 9.23 21.54
CA THR A 20 25.22 9.41 20.38
C THR A 20 24.49 10.33 19.42
N GLU A 21 25.10 11.45 19.04
CA GLU A 21 24.50 12.45 18.16
C GLU A 21 25.38 12.69 16.93
N ILE A 22 24.75 12.82 15.79
CA ILE A 22 25.41 13.14 14.52
C ILE A 22 24.64 14.26 13.83
N THR A 23 25.34 15.33 13.51
CA THR A 23 24.83 16.43 12.69
C THR A 23 25.04 16.10 11.22
N LEU A 24 23.94 16.07 10.45
CA LEU A 24 23.93 15.63 9.05
C LEU A 24 24.04 16.77 8.04
N ASN A 25 23.74 18.01 8.45
CA ASN A 25 23.73 19.19 7.59
C ASN A 25 24.94 20.14 7.77
N LYS A 26 25.93 19.71 8.53
CA LYS A 26 27.11 20.56 8.82
C LYS A 26 27.97 20.82 7.58
N ASN A 27 28.10 19.83 6.72
CA ASN A 27 28.89 19.88 5.50
C ASN A 27 28.10 19.27 4.33
N SER A 28 28.43 19.65 3.09
CA SER A 28 27.82 19.06 1.88
C SER A 28 28.09 17.56 1.74
N ASN A 29 29.26 17.12 2.20
CA ASN A 29 29.67 15.71 2.21
C ASN A 29 30.31 15.38 3.56
N THR A 30 29.96 14.23 4.13
CA THR A 30 30.50 13.72 5.39
C THR A 30 30.99 12.30 5.19
N LEU A 31 32.29 12.06 5.48
CA LEU A 31 32.87 10.72 5.49
C LEU A 31 32.93 10.19 6.92
N ILE A 32 32.34 9.00 7.14
CA ILE A 32 32.36 8.31 8.43
C ILE A 32 33.34 7.15 8.35
N ILE A 33 34.44 7.25 9.10
CA ILE A 33 35.51 6.26 9.13
C ILE A 33 35.52 5.57 10.50
N GLY A 34 35.88 4.31 10.53
CA GLY A 34 36.04 3.52 11.76
C GLY A 34 36.21 2.05 11.44
N ASP A 35 36.67 1.26 12.40
CA ASP A 35 36.86 -0.16 12.28
C ASP A 35 35.54 -0.93 12.14
N ASN A 36 35.63 -2.20 11.76
CA ASN A 36 34.45 -3.05 11.70
C ASN A 36 33.90 -3.27 13.12
N GLY A 37 32.57 -3.11 13.27
CA GLY A 37 31.90 -3.23 14.57
C GLY A 37 31.76 -1.91 15.35
N THR A 38 32.38 -0.80 14.95
CA THR A 38 32.28 0.49 15.66
C THR A 38 30.93 1.21 15.55
N GLY A 39 29.98 0.62 14.84
CA GLY A 39 28.62 1.18 14.78
C GLY A 39 28.33 2.07 13.56
N LYS A 40 29.17 2.09 12.52
CA LYS A 40 28.93 2.88 11.30
C LYS A 40 27.55 2.62 10.71
N SER A 41 27.15 1.36 10.56
CA SER A 41 25.83 0.97 10.02
C SER A 41 24.68 1.20 11.01
N THR A 42 24.97 1.41 12.29
CA THR A 42 23.95 1.73 13.31
C THR A 42 23.23 3.05 12.99
N ILE A 43 23.90 3.98 12.32
CA ILE A 43 23.32 5.24 11.87
C ILE A 43 22.14 4.98 10.93
N LEU A 44 22.32 4.07 9.96
CA LEU A 44 21.29 3.72 8.98
C LEU A 44 20.10 3.02 9.66
N ASP A 45 20.38 2.12 10.60
CA ASP A 45 19.33 1.46 11.38
C ASP A 45 18.58 2.45 12.27
N ALA A 46 19.28 3.38 12.91
CA ALA A 46 18.67 4.41 13.75
C ALA A 46 17.79 5.34 12.91
N LEU A 47 18.27 5.79 11.74
CA LEU A 47 17.53 6.65 10.84
C LEU A 47 16.22 5.97 10.37
N THR A 48 16.32 4.75 9.86
CA THR A 48 15.15 4.02 9.37
C THR A 48 14.20 3.61 10.50
N PHE A 49 14.74 3.20 11.64
CA PHE A 49 13.91 2.90 12.80
C PHE A 49 13.17 4.14 13.32
N GLY A 50 13.84 5.26 13.43
CA GLY A 50 13.20 6.52 13.87
C GLY A 50 12.05 6.94 12.96
N LEU A 51 12.25 6.94 11.65
CA LEU A 51 11.25 7.36 10.67
C LEU A 51 10.15 6.30 10.45
N PHE A 52 10.51 5.04 10.29
CA PHE A 52 9.59 3.99 9.82
C PHE A 52 9.29 2.90 10.85
N GLY A 53 9.93 2.92 12.03
CA GLY A 53 9.78 1.89 13.06
C GLY A 53 10.41 0.54 12.71
N ARG A 54 11.23 0.49 11.66
CA ARG A 54 11.94 -0.69 11.13
C ARG A 54 13.41 -0.38 10.94
N PRO A 55 14.32 -1.29 11.30
CA PRO A 55 15.73 -1.12 11.00
C PRO A 55 16.01 -1.26 9.49
N PHE A 56 17.15 -0.73 9.04
CA PHE A 56 17.62 -0.88 7.67
C PHE A 56 18.06 -2.32 7.38
N ARG A 57 18.79 -2.93 8.31
CA ARG A 57 19.21 -4.32 8.23
C ARG A 57 18.06 -5.27 8.60
N SER A 58 18.08 -6.50 8.07
CA SER A 58 17.09 -7.54 8.38
C SER A 58 17.30 -8.12 9.77
N ILE A 59 17.11 -7.32 10.81
CA ILE A 59 17.20 -7.69 12.22
C ILE A 59 15.86 -7.44 12.91
N ASN A 60 15.58 -8.26 13.94
CA ASN A 60 14.34 -8.14 14.68
C ASN A 60 14.33 -6.88 15.57
N LYS A 61 13.15 -6.29 15.76
CA LYS A 61 12.99 -5.10 16.63
C LYS A 61 13.51 -5.32 18.06
N ALA A 62 13.40 -6.51 18.57
CA ALA A 62 13.93 -6.85 19.90
C ALA A 62 15.46 -6.75 19.99
N GLN A 63 16.17 -7.03 18.89
CA GLN A 63 17.62 -6.96 18.80
C GLN A 63 18.14 -5.52 18.71
N LEU A 64 17.28 -4.53 18.46
CA LEU A 64 17.64 -3.13 18.49
C LEU A 64 17.91 -2.58 19.89
N ILE A 65 17.43 -3.29 20.91
CA ILE A 65 17.61 -2.93 22.30
C ILE A 65 19.03 -3.30 22.73
N ASN A 66 19.72 -2.39 23.41
CA ASN A 66 21.03 -2.70 23.97
C ASN A 66 20.96 -3.89 24.93
N SER A 67 21.78 -4.91 24.71
CA SER A 67 21.75 -6.17 25.45
C SER A 67 22.16 -6.03 26.93
N ILE A 68 22.95 -5.01 27.26
CA ILE A 68 23.44 -4.75 28.64
C ILE A 68 22.35 -4.00 29.42
N ASN A 69 21.89 -2.87 28.89
CA ASN A 69 20.92 -1.99 29.57
C ASN A 69 19.46 -2.48 29.44
N GLN A 70 19.21 -3.38 28.53
CA GLN A 70 17.90 -4.06 28.29
C GLN A 70 16.68 -3.15 28.24
N GLY A 71 16.84 -1.85 27.99
CA GLY A 71 15.71 -0.90 27.91
C GLY A 71 16.13 0.53 27.67
N GLY A 72 15.14 1.45 27.65
CA GLY A 72 15.39 2.87 27.45
C GLY A 72 15.94 3.23 26.07
N THR A 73 15.69 2.40 25.07
CA THR A 73 16.07 2.65 23.67
C THR A 73 15.26 3.81 23.13
N VAL A 74 15.94 4.85 22.70
CA VAL A 74 15.35 6.06 22.12
C VAL A 74 16.13 6.47 20.88
N VAL A 75 15.41 6.83 19.83
CA VAL A 75 15.94 7.46 18.62
C VAL A 75 15.18 8.74 18.40
N GLU A 76 15.90 9.82 18.10
CA GLU A 76 15.36 11.13 17.76
C GLU A 76 15.99 11.62 16.45
N ILE A 77 15.15 12.16 15.57
CA ILE A 77 15.55 12.66 14.25
C ILE A 77 14.96 14.05 14.06
N GLU A 78 15.83 15.02 13.78
CA GLU A 78 15.42 16.37 13.43
C GLU A 78 15.63 16.61 11.94
N PHE A 79 14.63 17.19 11.29
CA PHE A 79 14.68 17.55 9.89
C PHE A 79 13.74 18.70 9.56
N ASN A 80 14.05 19.42 8.49
CA ASN A 80 13.25 20.54 7.98
C ASN A 80 12.61 20.18 6.65
N ILE A 81 11.39 20.68 6.44
CA ILE A 81 10.71 20.67 5.15
C ILE A 81 10.24 22.10 4.86
N GLY A 82 10.93 22.78 3.96
CA GLY A 82 10.73 24.23 3.75
C GLY A 82 11.06 25.01 5.02
N SER A 83 10.10 25.75 5.54
CA SER A 83 10.25 26.53 6.80
C SER A 83 9.83 25.77 8.06
N LYS A 84 9.31 24.55 7.93
CA LYS A 84 8.78 23.77 9.06
C LYS A 84 9.84 22.84 9.62
N LYS A 85 10.02 22.87 10.95
CA LYS A 85 10.94 22.00 11.67
C LYS A 85 10.19 20.83 12.29
N TYR A 86 10.63 19.62 11.97
CA TYR A 86 10.09 18.37 12.49
C TYR A 86 11.08 17.68 13.41
N ILE A 87 10.58 17.12 14.51
CA ILE A 87 11.35 16.23 15.38
C ILE A 87 10.54 14.95 15.57
N VAL A 88 11.11 13.83 15.17
CA VAL A 88 10.52 12.51 15.34
C VAL A 88 11.26 11.78 16.45
N LYS A 89 10.53 11.35 17.49
CA LYS A 89 11.05 10.58 18.62
C LYS A 89 10.39 9.23 18.69
N ARG A 90 11.19 8.18 18.79
CA ARG A 90 10.69 6.81 18.88
C ARG A 90 11.45 6.01 19.91
N GLY A 91 10.73 5.23 20.73
CA GLY A 91 11.32 4.39 21.77
C GLY A 91 10.83 2.95 21.72
N ILE A 92 11.64 2.05 22.30
CA ILE A 92 11.31 0.64 22.54
C ILE A 92 11.31 0.36 24.05
N LYS A 93 10.49 -0.58 24.53
CA LYS A 93 10.22 -0.94 25.95
C LYS A 93 9.53 0.12 26.81
N LYS A 94 9.59 1.37 26.46
CA LYS A 94 8.54 2.37 26.72
C LYS A 94 8.09 2.75 25.31
N ASN A 95 7.21 1.95 24.72
CA ASN A 95 6.76 2.18 23.36
C ASN A 95 6.13 3.56 23.24
N PHE A 96 6.82 4.48 22.61
CA PHE A 96 6.30 5.78 22.25
C PHE A 96 6.74 6.13 20.83
N PHE A 97 5.90 6.91 20.19
CA PHE A 97 6.16 7.49 18.89
C PHE A 97 5.58 8.90 18.90
N GLN A 98 6.41 9.90 18.79
CA GLN A 98 6.05 11.30 18.92
C GLN A 98 6.59 12.09 17.74
N ILE A 99 5.75 12.96 17.20
CA ILE A 99 6.11 13.88 16.13
C ILE A 99 5.87 15.30 16.65
N TYR A 100 6.89 16.14 16.60
CA TYR A 100 6.81 17.54 16.93
C TYR A 100 6.91 18.35 15.65
N LEU A 101 6.13 19.40 15.55
CA LEU A 101 6.16 20.41 14.50
C LEU A 101 6.41 21.78 15.18
N ASP A 102 7.49 22.44 14.80
CA ASP A 102 7.90 23.76 15.32
C ASP A 102 7.88 23.81 16.86
N GLY A 103 8.33 22.72 17.50
CA GLY A 103 8.40 22.59 18.96
C GLY A 103 7.12 22.12 19.64
N SER A 104 5.99 22.09 18.93
CA SER A 104 4.70 21.64 19.47
C SER A 104 4.47 20.16 19.14
N LEU A 105 4.08 19.36 20.16
CA LEU A 105 3.72 17.96 19.93
C LEU A 105 2.42 17.92 19.09
N LEU A 106 2.45 17.20 17.99
CA LEU A 106 1.26 16.95 17.20
C LEU A 106 0.30 16.08 18.01
N ASN A 107 -1.00 16.42 17.95
CA ASN A 107 -2.03 15.73 18.73
C ASN A 107 -2.06 14.23 18.39
N GLN A 108 -2.05 13.37 19.43
CA GLN A 108 -1.90 11.92 19.31
C GLN A 108 -3.16 11.15 19.71
N ASP A 109 -4.34 11.69 19.44
CA ASP A 109 -5.62 11.02 19.75
C ASP A 109 -5.92 9.83 18.82
N ALA A 110 -5.13 9.68 17.73
CA ALA A 110 -5.25 8.58 16.79
C ALA A 110 -4.32 7.40 17.14
N ALA A 111 -4.57 6.23 16.56
CA ALA A 111 -3.72 5.05 16.73
C ALA A 111 -2.30 5.28 16.18
N VAL A 112 -1.30 4.64 16.76
CA VAL A 112 0.11 4.74 16.33
C VAL A 112 0.29 4.46 14.83
N ARG A 113 -0.59 3.62 14.26
CA ARG A 113 -0.60 3.30 12.83
C ARG A 113 -0.95 4.51 11.97
N ASP A 114 -1.93 5.29 12.39
CA ASP A 114 -2.40 6.48 11.66
C ASP A 114 -1.32 7.57 11.67
N TYR A 115 -0.56 7.66 12.77
CA TYR A 115 0.60 8.55 12.87
C TYR A 115 1.75 8.15 11.95
N GLN A 116 1.99 6.85 11.81
CA GLN A 116 3.00 6.35 10.88
C GLN A 116 2.60 6.68 9.44
N GLU A 117 1.34 6.45 9.12
CA GLU A 117 0.81 6.77 7.79
C GLU A 117 0.86 8.29 7.50
N PHE A 118 0.51 9.10 8.49
CA PHE A 118 0.67 10.56 8.39
C PHE A 118 2.12 10.97 8.14
N LEU A 119 3.07 10.40 8.89
CA LEU A 119 4.49 10.69 8.69
C LEU A 119 4.96 10.29 7.29
N GLU A 120 4.61 9.10 6.83
CA GLU A 120 5.03 8.59 5.52
C GLU A 120 4.36 9.33 4.36
N LYS A 121 3.03 9.49 4.38
CA LYS A 121 2.27 10.04 3.25
C LYS A 121 2.19 11.56 3.23
N THR A 122 2.09 12.20 4.40
CA THR A 122 1.88 13.65 4.46
C THR A 122 3.17 14.42 4.67
N VAL A 123 4.04 13.95 5.56
CA VAL A 123 5.26 14.68 5.95
C VAL A 123 6.41 14.31 5.02
N LEU A 124 6.81 13.04 4.99
CA LEU A 124 7.98 12.59 4.22
C LEU A 124 7.67 12.43 2.74
N LYS A 125 6.43 12.08 2.39
CA LYS A 125 6.00 11.68 1.05
C LYS A 125 6.85 10.56 0.46
N LEU A 126 7.35 9.67 1.32
CA LEU A 126 8.15 8.52 1.00
C LEU A 126 7.83 7.40 1.97
N ASN A 127 7.55 6.21 1.46
CA ASN A 127 7.43 5.01 2.29
C ASN A 127 8.81 4.39 2.58
N TYR A 128 8.85 3.42 3.48
CA TYR A 128 10.10 2.74 3.86
C TYR A 128 10.88 2.19 2.65
N LYS A 129 10.17 1.59 1.67
CA LYS A 129 10.78 0.96 0.51
C LYS A 129 11.41 1.99 -0.43
N SER A 130 10.69 3.07 -0.72
CA SER A 130 11.18 4.16 -1.54
C SER A 130 12.36 4.87 -0.86
N PHE A 131 12.27 5.12 0.44
CA PHE A 131 13.36 5.73 1.22
C PHE A 131 14.64 4.90 1.19
N THR A 132 14.55 3.59 1.40
CA THR A 132 15.72 2.69 1.40
C THR A 132 16.28 2.42 0.00
N GLN A 133 15.56 2.76 -1.06
CA GLN A 133 16.03 2.63 -2.43
C GLN A 133 16.58 3.94 -3.01
N ILE A 134 16.14 5.07 -2.50
CA ILE A 134 16.49 6.39 -3.05
C ILE A 134 17.48 7.13 -2.14
N VAL A 135 17.25 7.10 -0.83
CA VAL A 135 18.02 7.87 0.14
C VAL A 135 19.17 7.04 0.74
N LEU A 136 18.95 5.75 0.99
CA LEU A 136 19.93 4.87 1.61
C LEU A 136 20.48 3.85 0.60
N LEU A 137 21.67 4.08 0.10
CA LEU A 137 22.35 3.16 -0.81
C LEU A 137 23.29 2.23 -0.01
N GLY A 138 22.75 1.18 0.57
CA GLY A 138 23.52 0.20 1.37
C GLY A 138 24.09 -0.93 0.53
N SER A 139 25.35 -1.31 0.77
CA SER A 139 26.06 -2.32 -0.02
C SER A 139 25.57 -3.76 0.13
N SER A 140 25.00 -4.14 1.29
CA SER A 140 24.67 -5.54 1.60
C SER A 140 23.22 -5.94 1.29
N THR A 141 22.30 -4.98 1.23
CA THR A 141 20.85 -5.21 1.01
C THR A 141 20.29 -4.41 -0.16
N PHE A 142 21.11 -3.55 -0.74
CA PHE A 142 20.72 -2.71 -1.85
C PHE A 142 20.62 -3.54 -3.14
N ILE A 143 19.43 -3.59 -3.69
CA ILE A 143 19.18 -4.12 -5.03
C ILE A 143 19.06 -2.94 -5.98
N PRO A 144 19.92 -2.79 -7.00
CA PRO A 144 19.81 -1.70 -7.96
C PRO A 144 18.40 -1.60 -8.54
N PHE A 145 17.89 -0.38 -8.71
CA PHE A 145 16.52 -0.14 -9.18
C PHE A 145 16.14 -0.97 -10.41
N MET A 146 17.04 -1.12 -11.36
CA MET A 146 16.79 -1.88 -12.59
C MET A 146 16.70 -3.39 -12.37
N GLN A 147 17.22 -3.93 -11.26
CA GLN A 147 17.14 -5.34 -10.88
C GLN A 147 15.91 -5.66 -10.02
N LEU A 148 15.19 -4.64 -9.55
CA LEU A 148 13.93 -4.82 -8.84
C LEU A 148 12.88 -5.45 -9.76
N LYS A 149 11.94 -6.20 -9.16
CA LYS A 149 10.76 -6.69 -9.88
C LYS A 149 9.96 -5.51 -10.45
N THR A 150 9.30 -5.71 -11.59
CA THR A 150 8.52 -4.66 -12.27
C THR A 150 7.47 -4.01 -11.36
N SER A 151 6.79 -4.81 -10.53
CA SER A 151 5.83 -4.30 -9.52
C SER A 151 6.48 -3.36 -8.53
N ASP A 152 7.70 -3.67 -8.09
CA ASP A 152 8.43 -2.92 -7.09
C ASP A 152 8.96 -1.60 -7.66
N ARG A 153 9.49 -1.62 -8.88
CA ARG A 153 9.91 -0.40 -9.59
C ARG A 153 8.74 0.57 -9.78
N ARG A 154 7.60 0.00 -10.21
CA ARG A 154 6.38 0.79 -10.41
C ARG A 154 5.91 1.44 -9.12
N ALA A 155 5.85 0.69 -8.01
CA ALA A 155 5.44 1.20 -6.72
C ALA A 155 6.36 2.34 -6.23
N ILE A 156 7.68 2.23 -6.42
CA ILE A 156 8.64 3.29 -6.07
C ILE A 156 8.42 4.55 -6.92
N ILE A 157 8.17 4.39 -8.22
CA ILE A 157 7.90 5.52 -9.12
C ILE A 157 6.58 6.19 -8.75
N GLU A 158 5.53 5.42 -8.49
CA GLU A 158 4.21 5.92 -8.11
C GLU A 158 4.28 6.72 -6.80
N ASP A 159 5.05 6.22 -5.82
CA ASP A 159 5.29 6.88 -4.54
C ASP A 159 6.10 8.18 -4.72
N LEU A 160 7.21 8.13 -5.47
CA LEU A 160 8.08 9.28 -5.70
C LEU A 160 7.38 10.43 -6.44
N LEU A 161 6.50 10.08 -7.38
CA LEU A 161 5.75 11.06 -8.19
C LEU A 161 4.41 11.46 -7.57
N ASP A 162 4.04 10.88 -6.41
CA ASP A 162 2.75 11.10 -5.74
C ASP A 162 1.54 10.78 -6.67
N ILE A 163 1.67 9.73 -7.48
CA ILE A 163 0.67 9.32 -8.48
C ILE A 163 -0.03 8.00 -8.13
N GLU A 164 0.09 7.52 -6.89
CA GLU A 164 -0.58 6.29 -6.40
C GLU A 164 -2.09 6.33 -6.61
N ILE A 165 -2.68 7.53 -6.64
CA ILE A 165 -4.10 7.75 -6.87
C ILE A 165 -4.60 7.08 -8.17
N PHE A 166 -3.80 7.09 -9.24
CA PHE A 166 -4.18 6.47 -10.50
C PHE A 166 -4.23 4.94 -10.41
N SER A 167 -3.36 4.34 -9.60
CA SER A 167 -3.40 2.89 -9.34
C SER A 167 -4.65 2.49 -8.55
N VAL A 168 -5.04 3.27 -7.55
CA VAL A 168 -6.28 3.08 -6.79
C VAL A 168 -7.51 3.25 -7.70
N MET A 169 -7.54 4.30 -8.51
CA MET A 169 -8.61 4.52 -9.51
C MET A 169 -8.74 3.35 -10.48
N ASN A 170 -7.62 2.82 -10.98
CA ASN A 170 -7.61 1.68 -11.89
C ASN A 170 -8.15 0.40 -11.22
N GLN A 171 -7.81 0.15 -9.95
CA GLN A 171 -8.39 -0.96 -9.18
C GLN A 171 -9.90 -0.83 -9.03
N LEU A 172 -10.37 0.37 -8.66
CA LEU A 172 -11.80 0.65 -8.51
C LEU A 172 -12.55 0.48 -9.84
N LEU A 173 -11.96 0.97 -10.93
CA LEU A 173 -12.52 0.80 -12.27
C LEU A 173 -12.62 -0.69 -12.66
N LYS A 174 -11.56 -1.46 -12.44
CA LYS A 174 -11.56 -2.91 -12.71
C LYS A 174 -12.65 -3.64 -11.94
N SER A 175 -12.85 -3.32 -10.65
CA SER A 175 -13.91 -3.93 -9.86
C SER A 175 -15.31 -3.60 -10.39
N LYS A 176 -15.56 -2.33 -10.77
CA LYS A 176 -16.83 -1.91 -11.37
C LYS A 176 -17.07 -2.57 -12.74
N VAL A 177 -16.06 -2.69 -13.57
CA VAL A 177 -16.13 -3.38 -14.86
C VAL A 177 -16.46 -4.86 -14.68
N ALA A 178 -15.87 -5.54 -13.68
CA ALA A 178 -16.17 -6.93 -13.38
C ALA A 178 -17.65 -7.11 -12.98
N VAL A 179 -18.16 -6.28 -12.05
CA VAL A 179 -19.57 -6.32 -11.64
C VAL A 179 -20.51 -6.07 -12.83
N ASN A 180 -20.20 -5.09 -13.67
CA ASN A 180 -21.02 -4.81 -14.85
C ASN A 180 -21.01 -5.97 -15.84
N LYS A 181 -19.87 -6.63 -16.04
CA LYS A 181 -19.76 -7.82 -16.90
C LYS A 181 -20.63 -8.96 -16.40
N ASP A 182 -20.62 -9.22 -15.09
CA ASP A 182 -21.45 -10.25 -14.47
C ASP A 182 -22.93 -9.92 -14.62
N ASN A 183 -23.33 -8.67 -14.37
CA ASN A 183 -24.71 -8.21 -14.56
C ASN A 183 -25.16 -8.35 -16.03
N THR A 184 -24.30 -7.98 -16.97
CA THR A 184 -24.61 -8.15 -18.40
C THR A 184 -24.78 -9.61 -18.76
N GLY A 185 -23.90 -10.49 -18.25
CA GLY A 185 -24.01 -11.93 -18.45
C GLY A 185 -25.34 -12.52 -17.94
N THR A 186 -25.80 -12.09 -16.76
CA THR A 186 -27.10 -12.54 -16.22
C THR A 186 -28.28 -12.07 -17.05
N VAL A 187 -28.23 -10.83 -17.54
CA VAL A 187 -29.27 -10.30 -18.45
C VAL A 187 -29.28 -11.04 -19.79
N ASP A 188 -28.11 -11.34 -20.37
CA ASP A 188 -27.99 -12.07 -21.62
C ASP A 188 -28.57 -13.51 -21.51
N ILE A 189 -28.31 -14.18 -20.38
CA ILE A 189 -28.90 -15.51 -20.10
C ILE A 189 -30.42 -15.40 -20.01
N SER A 190 -30.96 -14.43 -19.25
CA SER A 190 -32.40 -14.22 -19.10
C SER A 190 -33.08 -13.91 -20.42
N LEU A 191 -32.43 -13.09 -21.25
CA LEU A 191 -32.93 -12.77 -22.60
C LEU A 191 -32.91 -13.98 -23.51
N GLY A 192 -31.86 -14.81 -23.41
CA GLY A 192 -31.81 -16.09 -24.16
C GLY A 192 -32.94 -17.04 -23.80
N LEU A 193 -33.23 -17.19 -22.50
CA LEU A 193 -34.36 -18.00 -22.02
C LEU A 193 -35.71 -17.47 -22.52
N ALA A 194 -35.97 -16.17 -22.39
CA ALA A 194 -37.21 -15.54 -22.83
C ALA A 194 -37.44 -15.70 -24.35
N ARG A 195 -36.37 -15.52 -25.15
CA ARG A 195 -36.43 -15.76 -26.60
C ARG A 195 -36.72 -17.23 -26.96
N GLY A 196 -36.14 -18.16 -26.18
CA GLY A 196 -36.42 -19.60 -26.31
C GLY A 196 -37.87 -19.93 -26.04
N GLU A 197 -38.45 -19.40 -24.97
CA GLU A 197 -39.87 -19.57 -24.62
C GLU A 197 -40.83 -18.97 -25.67
N GLU A 198 -40.49 -17.76 -26.16
CA GLU A 198 -41.25 -17.11 -27.24
C GLU A 198 -41.28 -17.98 -28.49
N LYS A 199 -40.12 -18.53 -28.91
CA LYS A 199 -40.03 -19.40 -30.07
C LYS A 199 -40.83 -20.70 -29.90
N SER A 200 -40.72 -21.32 -28.74
CA SER A 200 -41.51 -22.52 -28.38
C SER A 200 -43.01 -22.26 -28.42
N THR A 201 -43.44 -21.14 -27.83
CA THR A 201 -44.85 -20.75 -27.80
C THR A 201 -45.40 -20.45 -29.21
N LYS A 202 -44.64 -19.75 -30.04
CA LYS A 202 -45.00 -19.52 -31.44
C LYS A 202 -45.20 -20.82 -32.22
N HIS A 203 -44.27 -21.76 -32.09
CA HIS A 203 -44.36 -23.07 -32.73
C HIS A 203 -45.58 -23.87 -32.25
N LEU A 204 -45.89 -23.82 -30.96
CA LEU A 204 -47.09 -24.46 -30.40
C LEU A 204 -48.40 -23.86 -30.98
N ILE A 205 -48.45 -22.52 -31.07
CA ILE A 205 -49.60 -21.81 -31.66
C ILE A 205 -49.79 -22.21 -33.14
N GLU A 206 -48.73 -22.27 -33.92
CA GLU A 206 -48.77 -22.71 -35.30
C GLU A 206 -49.33 -24.14 -35.42
N LYS A 207 -48.83 -25.07 -34.64
CA LYS A 207 -49.25 -26.44 -34.61
C LYS A 207 -50.74 -26.61 -34.22
N LEU A 208 -51.18 -25.82 -33.25
CA LEU A 208 -52.61 -25.79 -32.86
C LEU A 208 -53.51 -25.21 -33.96
N ARG A 209 -53.08 -24.22 -34.70
CA ARG A 209 -53.79 -23.64 -35.86
C ARG A 209 -53.92 -24.64 -37.01
N GLU A 210 -52.85 -25.36 -37.33
CA GLU A 210 -52.86 -26.43 -38.35
C GLU A 210 -53.80 -27.56 -37.96
N ASN A 211 -53.72 -28.03 -36.71
CA ASN A 211 -54.68 -29.09 -36.20
C ASN A 211 -56.08 -28.62 -36.26
N LYS A 212 -56.40 -27.39 -35.83
CA LYS A 212 -57.77 -26.84 -35.92
C LYS A 212 -58.20 -26.74 -37.34
N THR A 213 -57.37 -26.33 -38.28
CA THR A 213 -57.73 -26.22 -39.70
C THR A 213 -58.01 -27.62 -40.31
N SER A 214 -57.23 -28.64 -39.96
CA SER A 214 -57.42 -30.00 -40.41
C SER A 214 -58.69 -30.64 -39.84
N GLN A 215 -59.00 -30.40 -38.57
CA GLN A 215 -60.24 -30.84 -37.93
C GLN A 215 -61.49 -30.20 -38.57
N ILE A 216 -61.43 -28.89 -38.86
CA ILE A 216 -62.53 -28.20 -39.56
C ILE A 216 -62.74 -28.77 -40.96
N LYS A 217 -61.65 -29.06 -41.70
CA LYS A 217 -61.77 -29.70 -43.02
C LYS A 217 -62.39 -31.12 -42.92
N LYS A 218 -61.99 -31.93 -41.94
CA LYS A 218 -62.55 -33.26 -41.69
C LYS A 218 -64.01 -33.19 -41.35
N ASN A 219 -64.43 -32.38 -40.40
CA ASN A 219 -65.82 -32.22 -40.00
C ASN A 219 -66.66 -31.70 -41.17
N LYS A 220 -66.20 -30.81 -42.02
CA LYS A 220 -66.88 -30.33 -43.20
C LYS A 220 -67.08 -31.47 -44.25
N LYS A 221 -66.11 -32.39 -44.35
CA LYS A 221 -66.19 -33.53 -45.21
C LYS A 221 -67.26 -34.53 -44.68
N ASP A 222 -67.15 -34.81 -43.39
CA ASP A 222 -68.12 -35.76 -42.73
C ASP A 222 -69.55 -35.23 -42.81
N ILE A 223 -69.78 -33.92 -42.70
CA ILE A 223 -71.15 -33.34 -42.87
C ILE A 223 -71.64 -33.51 -44.32
N LYS A 224 -70.76 -33.30 -45.35
CA LYS A 224 -71.18 -33.51 -46.75
C LYS A 224 -71.40 -34.94 -47.14
N GLU A 225 -70.87 -35.90 -46.44
CA GLU A 225 -71.07 -37.31 -46.63
C GLU A 225 -72.37 -37.83 -45.95
N HIS A 226 -72.98 -37.03 -45.06
CA HIS A 226 -74.25 -37.34 -44.36
C HIS A 226 -75.46 -36.52 -44.83
N GLU A 227 -75.23 -35.56 -45.75
CA GLU A 227 -76.31 -34.92 -46.54
C GLU A 227 -76.56 -35.70 -47.84
#